data_e4ef26ce3cdec7e68d910006ec3c29a4
#
_entry.id   e4ef26ce3cdec7e68d910006ec3c29a4
#
_cell.length_a   1.000
_cell.length_b   1.000
_cell.length_c   1.000
_cell.angle_alpha   90.00
_cell.angle_beta   90.00
_cell.angle_gamma   90.00
#
_symmetry.space_group_name_H-M   'P 1'
#
loop_
_entity.id
_entity.type
_entity.pdbx_description
1 polymer ?
#
loop_
_entity_poly.entity_id
_entity_poly.type
_entity_poly.pdbx_seq_one_letter_code
_entity_poly.pdbx_strand_id
1 'polypeptide(L)'
;ETEFTQIDCEMSFVEQEDVLEIFERWAKHMFKEVMDIELTEPLRRMPWIEAMEKYGSDKPDLRFGMEFADITDLAKGHGFSVFDDAEYVTGFAAAGCAVYTRKQIDALTEFVKRQQIGAKGLIWIRVEESGVKSSIDKFYTPDEVRAMADRCGAKAGDMVFILCGKKFKTLTQLCALRLEVAQQLGLRDPKKFAPLWIVDFPLFEWDDETQRYYAMHHPFTSPKLEDVQYIDSDPGRVRANAYDFVCNGTEIGGGSIRIHDSKLQAKMFEVLGFTAEEAQVRFLSLIHISEPTRRRGIS
;
A
#
# COMPACT_ATOMS: atom_id res chain seq x y z
N GLU A 1 0.15 20.85 3.36
CA GLU A 1 0.12 22.13 2.65
C GLU A 1 -1.25 22.80 2.82
N THR A 2 -1.26 24.11 3.04
CA THR A 2 -2.50 24.88 3.23
C THR A 2 -3.09 25.37 1.90
N GLU A 3 -2.33 25.33 0.82
CA GLU A 3 -2.73 25.74 -0.52
C GLU A 3 -1.96 24.94 -1.57
N PHE A 4 -2.65 24.45 -2.61
CA PHE A 4 -2.05 23.76 -3.74
C PHE A 4 -2.85 24.02 -5.02
N THR A 5 -2.21 23.87 -6.17
CA THR A 5 -2.85 23.92 -7.49
C THR A 5 -3.09 22.52 -8.00
N GLN A 6 -4.27 22.24 -8.48
CA GLN A 6 -4.69 20.95 -9.02
C GLN A 6 -5.03 21.07 -10.51
N ILE A 7 -4.67 20.06 -11.29
CA ILE A 7 -5.20 19.83 -12.62
C ILE A 7 -6.29 18.77 -12.49
N ASP A 8 -7.52 19.18 -12.72
CA ASP A 8 -8.68 18.31 -12.64
C ASP A 8 -9.19 18.00 -14.04
N CYS A 9 -9.55 16.74 -14.29
CA CYS A 9 -9.98 16.29 -15.59
C CYS A 9 -11.07 15.21 -15.46
N GLU A 10 -12.20 15.45 -16.13
CA GLU A 10 -13.28 14.49 -16.25
C GLU A 10 -13.44 14.06 -17.70
N MET A 11 -13.53 12.75 -17.93
CA MET A 11 -13.66 12.17 -19.25
C MET A 11 -14.90 11.26 -19.33
N SER A 12 -15.57 11.27 -20.47
CA SER A 12 -16.74 10.42 -20.74
C SER A 12 -16.36 9.28 -21.68
N PHE A 13 -17.03 8.13 -21.53
CA PHE A 13 -16.88 6.96 -22.41
C PHE A 13 -15.45 6.38 -22.42
N VAL A 14 -14.81 6.39 -21.26
CA VAL A 14 -13.46 5.87 -21.06
C VAL A 14 -13.43 4.77 -19.99
N GLU A 15 -12.47 3.90 -20.10
CA GLU A 15 -12.10 2.93 -19.06
C GLU A 15 -10.86 3.41 -18.29
N GLN A 16 -10.51 2.69 -17.22
CA GLN A 16 -9.39 3.07 -16.36
C GLN A 16 -8.10 3.26 -17.15
N GLU A 17 -7.75 2.33 -18.05
CA GLU A 17 -6.48 2.38 -18.76
C GLU A 17 -6.40 3.58 -19.72
N ASP A 18 -7.52 4.00 -20.32
CA ASP A 18 -7.55 5.21 -21.16
C ASP A 18 -7.13 6.46 -20.38
N VAL A 19 -7.60 6.57 -19.14
CA VAL A 19 -7.22 7.66 -18.23
C VAL A 19 -5.75 7.57 -17.85
N LEU A 20 -5.28 6.38 -17.45
CA LEU A 20 -3.89 6.16 -17.08
C LEU A 20 -2.93 6.49 -18.22
N GLU A 21 -3.22 6.08 -19.45
CA GLU A 21 -2.39 6.38 -20.62
C GLU A 21 -2.28 7.89 -20.91
N ILE A 22 -3.38 8.61 -20.80
CA ILE A 22 -3.41 10.07 -21.02
C ILE A 22 -2.56 10.77 -19.96
N PHE A 23 -2.76 10.46 -18.68
CA PHE A 23 -2.02 11.08 -17.59
C PHE A 23 -0.56 10.62 -17.52
N GLU A 24 -0.25 9.39 -17.95
CA GLU A 24 1.13 8.94 -18.07
C GLU A 24 1.89 9.76 -19.12
N ARG A 25 1.29 10.00 -20.29
CA ARG A 25 1.90 10.86 -21.33
C ARG A 25 2.07 12.29 -20.84
N TRP A 26 1.05 12.82 -20.16
CA TRP A 26 1.13 14.14 -19.55
C TRP A 26 2.26 14.22 -18.50
N ALA A 27 2.35 13.25 -17.59
CA ALA A 27 3.39 13.20 -16.57
C ALA A 27 4.79 13.13 -17.19
N LYS A 28 5.00 12.27 -18.20
CA LYS A 28 6.27 12.17 -18.94
C LYS A 28 6.67 13.49 -19.58
N HIS A 29 5.70 14.17 -20.22
CA HIS A 29 5.92 15.49 -20.79
C HIS A 29 6.29 16.51 -19.72
N MET A 30 5.56 16.58 -18.62
CA MET A 30 5.84 17.48 -17.48
C MET A 30 7.24 17.25 -16.89
N PHE A 31 7.62 16.00 -16.62
CA PHE A 31 8.95 15.68 -16.11
C PHE A 31 10.06 16.11 -17.09
N LYS A 32 9.83 15.94 -18.39
CA LYS A 32 10.79 16.37 -19.41
C LYS A 32 10.91 17.89 -19.50
N GLU A 33 9.78 18.59 -19.63
CA GLU A 33 9.79 20.05 -19.86
C GLU A 33 10.21 20.87 -18.64
N VAL A 34 9.83 20.42 -17.43
CA VAL A 34 10.04 21.18 -16.19
C VAL A 34 11.37 20.80 -15.52
N MET A 35 11.76 19.54 -15.61
CA MET A 35 12.89 18.99 -14.84
C MET A 35 14.02 18.43 -15.71
N ASP A 36 13.83 18.37 -17.02
CA ASP A 36 14.72 17.70 -17.99
C ASP A 36 14.97 16.22 -17.64
N ILE A 37 13.94 15.55 -17.11
CA ILE A 37 13.97 14.13 -16.76
C ILE A 37 13.14 13.35 -17.78
N GLU A 38 13.77 12.37 -18.42
CA GLU A 38 13.16 11.54 -19.43
C GLU A 38 12.69 10.19 -18.82
N LEU A 39 11.39 10.00 -18.75
CA LEU A 39 10.76 8.75 -18.33
C LEU A 39 10.40 7.92 -19.56
N THR A 40 11.32 7.06 -20.00
CA THR A 40 11.22 6.32 -21.27
C THR A 40 10.31 5.09 -21.16
N GLU A 41 10.42 4.35 -20.06
CA GLU A 41 9.66 3.11 -19.88
C GLU A 41 8.20 3.37 -19.51
N PRO A 42 7.28 2.44 -19.83
CA PRO A 42 5.93 2.48 -19.31
C PRO A 42 5.92 2.47 -17.78
N LEU A 43 5.11 3.32 -17.17
CA LEU A 43 5.00 3.35 -15.71
C LEU A 43 4.33 2.06 -15.22
N ARG A 44 4.91 1.49 -14.17
CA ARG A 44 4.40 0.24 -13.58
C ARG A 44 2.96 0.45 -13.07
N ARG A 45 2.06 -0.50 -13.37
CA ARG A 45 0.76 -0.65 -12.70
C ARG A 45 0.95 -1.68 -11.59
N MET A 46 0.98 -1.23 -10.35
CA MET A 46 1.15 -2.10 -9.18
C MET A 46 -0.19 -2.25 -8.47
N PRO A 47 -0.72 -3.48 -8.33
CA PRO A 47 -1.91 -3.70 -7.52
C PRO A 47 -1.69 -3.25 -6.07
N TRP A 48 -2.73 -2.68 -5.47
CA TRP A 48 -2.69 -2.21 -4.09
C TRP A 48 -2.19 -3.28 -3.11
N ILE A 49 -2.66 -4.52 -3.26
CA ILE A 49 -2.24 -5.61 -2.38
C ILE A 49 -0.73 -5.89 -2.49
N GLU A 50 -0.15 -5.81 -3.69
CA GLU A 50 1.29 -5.95 -3.88
C GLU A 50 2.06 -4.81 -3.22
N ALA A 51 1.58 -3.58 -3.33
CA ALA A 51 2.18 -2.41 -2.68
C ALA A 51 2.18 -2.57 -1.15
N MET A 52 1.06 -3.03 -0.60
CA MET A 52 0.94 -3.29 0.83
C MET A 52 1.83 -4.45 1.30
N GLU A 53 1.81 -5.58 0.61
CA GLU A 53 2.57 -6.77 1.03
C GLU A 53 4.09 -6.58 0.89
N LYS A 54 4.55 -5.88 -0.15
CA LYS A 54 5.98 -5.69 -0.40
C LYS A 54 6.58 -4.45 0.26
N TYR A 55 5.78 -3.41 0.52
CA TYR A 55 6.29 -2.12 0.99
C TYR A 55 5.53 -1.55 2.18
N GLY A 56 4.36 -2.10 2.51
CA GLY A 56 3.53 -1.68 3.64
C GLY A 56 2.86 -0.32 3.46
N SER A 57 2.68 0.12 2.22
CA SER A 57 2.07 1.41 1.88
C SER A 57 1.45 1.38 0.50
N ASP A 58 0.33 2.06 0.33
CA ASP A 58 -0.31 2.37 -0.96
C ASP A 58 0.44 3.44 -1.78
N LYS A 59 1.47 4.03 -1.22
CA LYS A 59 2.36 5.00 -1.86
C LYS A 59 3.83 4.64 -1.60
N PRO A 60 4.32 3.52 -2.19
CA PRO A 60 5.65 3.01 -1.93
C PRO A 60 6.75 3.90 -2.54
N ASP A 61 7.87 4.00 -1.84
CA ASP A 61 9.10 4.58 -2.39
C ASP A 61 9.92 3.47 -3.05
N LEU A 62 9.98 3.47 -4.37
CA LEU A 62 10.66 2.45 -5.18
C LEU A 62 12.10 2.83 -5.58
N ARG A 63 12.65 3.93 -5.06
CA ARG A 63 14.04 4.32 -5.36
C ARG A 63 15.08 3.34 -4.82
N PHE A 64 14.68 2.46 -3.94
CA PHE A 64 15.52 1.45 -3.29
C PHE A 64 14.73 0.17 -3.05
N GLY A 65 15.43 -0.95 -2.88
CA GLY A 65 14.86 -2.26 -2.57
C GLY A 65 14.28 -2.37 -1.16
N MET A 66 14.69 -3.41 -0.42
CA MET A 66 14.16 -3.77 0.91
C MET A 66 12.68 -4.13 0.85
N GLU A 67 12.32 -4.99 -0.11
CA GLU A 67 10.98 -5.57 -0.20
C GLU A 67 10.72 -6.48 1.02
N PHE A 68 9.49 -6.50 1.49
CA PHE A 68 9.08 -7.35 2.60
C PHE A 68 8.88 -8.78 2.14
N ALA A 69 9.17 -9.71 3.04
CA ALA A 69 8.88 -11.12 2.86
C ALA A 69 8.03 -11.65 4.02
N ASP A 70 6.99 -12.39 3.68
CA ASP A 70 6.22 -13.16 4.65
C ASP A 70 7.06 -14.35 5.11
N ILE A 71 7.32 -14.42 6.41
CA ILE A 71 8.07 -15.50 7.06
C ILE A 71 7.23 -16.19 8.13
N THR A 72 5.92 -16.00 8.13
CA THR A 72 5.00 -16.52 9.14
C THR A 72 5.12 -18.04 9.30
N ASP A 73 5.22 -18.76 8.20
CA ASP A 73 5.36 -20.23 8.16
C ASP A 73 6.68 -20.72 8.76
N LEU A 74 7.75 -19.94 8.64
CA LEU A 74 9.07 -20.24 9.19
C LEU A 74 9.22 -19.80 10.66
N ALA A 75 8.43 -18.81 11.06
CA ALA A 75 8.56 -18.16 12.37
C ALA A 75 7.71 -18.83 13.46
N LYS A 76 6.55 -19.41 13.10
CA LYS A 76 5.60 -19.96 14.09
C LYS A 76 5.89 -21.42 14.42
N GLY A 77 5.50 -21.84 15.65
CA GLY A 77 5.58 -23.23 16.08
C GLY A 77 6.87 -23.61 16.83
N HIS A 78 7.69 -22.64 17.19
CA HIS A 78 8.98 -22.87 17.85
C HIS A 78 8.98 -22.49 19.36
N GLY A 79 7.82 -22.17 19.94
CA GLY A 79 7.71 -21.81 21.37
C GLY A 79 8.13 -20.38 21.68
N PHE A 80 8.31 -19.53 20.69
CA PHE A 80 8.50 -18.10 20.86
C PHE A 80 7.15 -17.40 20.79
N SER A 81 6.52 -17.15 21.94
CA SER A 81 5.16 -16.64 22.05
C SER A 81 4.91 -15.37 21.24
N VAL A 82 5.91 -14.51 21.09
CA VAL A 82 5.80 -13.27 20.29
C VAL A 82 5.43 -13.55 18.82
N PHE A 83 5.98 -14.63 18.26
CA PHE A 83 5.64 -15.06 16.89
C PHE A 83 4.43 -16.01 16.88
N ASP A 84 4.36 -16.92 17.84
CA ASP A 84 3.32 -17.94 17.89
C ASP A 84 1.92 -17.34 18.03
N ASP A 85 1.79 -16.23 18.82
CA ASP A 85 0.54 -15.51 19.04
C ASP A 85 0.23 -14.47 17.94
N ALA A 86 1.19 -14.19 17.04
CA ALA A 86 0.98 -13.20 15.97
C ALA A 86 0.16 -13.80 14.81
N GLU A 87 -0.65 -12.97 14.18
CA GLU A 87 -1.33 -13.32 12.93
C GLU A 87 -0.31 -13.41 11.76
N TYR A 88 0.63 -12.48 11.72
CA TYR A 88 1.55 -12.28 10.62
C TYR A 88 2.95 -11.91 11.11
N VAL A 89 3.97 -12.50 10.49
CA VAL A 89 5.39 -12.22 10.76
C VAL A 89 6.06 -11.88 9.44
N THR A 90 6.69 -10.71 9.37
CA THR A 90 7.29 -10.22 8.13
C THR A 90 8.56 -9.43 8.41
N GLY A 91 9.46 -9.41 7.43
CA GLY A 91 10.72 -8.70 7.53
C GLY A 91 11.27 -8.27 6.19
N PHE A 92 12.36 -7.50 6.23
CA PHE A 92 13.12 -7.13 5.04
C PHE A 92 14.62 -7.18 5.33
N ALA A 93 15.39 -7.41 4.28
CA ALA A 93 16.86 -7.36 4.35
C ALA A 93 17.36 -5.94 4.05
N ALA A 94 18.21 -5.42 4.94
CA ALA A 94 18.92 -4.15 4.77
C ALA A 94 20.39 -4.43 4.41
N ALA A 95 20.74 -4.15 3.17
CA ALA A 95 22.07 -4.43 2.65
C ALA A 95 23.17 -3.66 3.39
N GLY A 96 24.24 -4.36 3.75
CA GLY A 96 25.40 -3.78 4.45
C GLY A 96 25.17 -3.41 5.91
N CYS A 97 23.99 -3.67 6.49
CA CYS A 97 23.67 -3.29 7.87
C CYS A 97 24.20 -4.27 8.95
N ALA A 98 24.88 -5.35 8.59
CA ALA A 98 25.50 -6.24 9.57
C ALA A 98 26.52 -5.52 10.47
N VAL A 99 27.06 -4.40 10.01
CA VAL A 99 27.99 -3.54 10.77
C VAL A 99 27.31 -2.69 11.86
N TYR A 100 25.97 -2.65 11.89
CA TYR A 100 25.26 -1.85 12.90
C TYR A 100 25.63 -2.28 14.31
N THR A 101 25.99 -1.29 15.11
CA THR A 101 26.29 -1.47 16.52
C THR A 101 25.01 -1.74 17.31
N ARG A 102 25.19 -2.29 18.51
CA ARG A 102 24.07 -2.49 19.45
C ARG A 102 23.28 -1.19 19.68
N LYS A 103 23.99 -0.06 19.83
CA LYS A 103 23.34 1.25 20.03
C LYS A 103 22.46 1.66 18.85
N GLN A 104 22.87 1.37 17.62
CA GLN A 104 22.04 1.67 16.42
C GLN A 104 20.81 0.77 16.37
N ILE A 105 20.94 -0.51 16.68
CA ILE A 105 19.81 -1.43 16.74
C ILE A 105 18.83 -1.05 17.85
N ASP A 106 19.33 -0.68 19.03
CA ASP A 106 18.50 -0.22 20.14
C ASP A 106 17.76 1.08 19.77
N ALA A 107 18.40 2.00 19.03
CA ALA A 107 17.76 3.21 18.52
C ALA A 107 16.63 2.91 17.53
N LEU A 108 16.80 1.95 16.62
CA LEU A 108 15.72 1.48 15.73
C LEU A 108 14.60 0.78 16.50
N THR A 109 14.93 0.05 17.56
CA THR A 109 13.93 -0.56 18.45
C THR A 109 13.06 0.49 19.15
N GLU A 110 13.69 1.56 19.66
CA GLU A 110 12.94 2.67 20.26
C GLU A 110 12.17 3.47 19.21
N PHE A 111 12.68 3.58 17.98
CA PHE A 111 11.96 4.22 16.87
C PHE A 111 10.64 3.51 16.56
N VAL A 112 10.64 2.17 16.42
CA VAL A 112 9.41 1.44 16.10
C VAL A 112 8.40 1.40 17.25
N LYS A 113 8.85 1.61 18.49
CA LYS A 113 7.98 1.68 19.68
C LYS A 113 7.28 3.03 19.86
N ARG A 114 7.70 4.08 19.13
CA ARG A 114 7.05 5.40 19.22
C ARG A 114 5.55 5.26 19.00
N GLN A 115 4.77 6.07 19.71
CA GLN A 115 3.29 6.01 19.68
C GLN A 115 2.71 6.05 18.26
N GLN A 116 3.33 6.82 17.37
CA GLN A 116 2.89 6.97 15.99
C GLN A 116 3.05 5.68 15.16
N ILE A 117 4.01 4.81 15.54
CA ILE A 117 4.28 3.53 14.86
C ILE A 117 3.64 2.39 15.64
N GLY A 118 3.90 2.32 16.95
CA GLY A 118 3.22 1.45 17.89
C GLY A 118 3.56 -0.02 17.78
N ALA A 119 4.77 -0.37 17.30
CA ALA A 119 5.27 -1.74 17.38
C ALA A 119 5.71 -2.08 18.81
N LYS A 120 5.57 -3.35 19.20
CA LYS A 120 5.92 -3.80 20.56
C LYS A 120 7.44 -3.97 20.75
N GLY A 121 8.18 -4.19 19.69
CA GLY A 121 9.63 -4.41 19.69
C GLY A 121 10.14 -4.63 18.27
N LEU A 122 11.44 -4.83 18.14
CA LEU A 122 12.12 -5.11 16.89
C LEU A 122 12.94 -6.39 17.03
N ILE A 123 12.75 -7.32 16.11
CA ILE A 123 13.56 -8.54 16.01
C ILE A 123 14.51 -8.35 14.83
N TRP A 124 15.74 -8.82 14.99
CA TRP A 124 16.76 -8.69 13.97
C TRP A 124 17.55 -9.98 13.79
N ILE A 125 18.02 -10.20 12.55
CA ILE A 125 18.95 -11.27 12.19
C ILE A 125 20.12 -10.60 11.48
N ARG A 126 21.34 -10.87 11.95
CA ARG A 126 22.59 -10.45 11.32
C ARG A 126 23.16 -11.61 10.53
N VAL A 127 23.45 -11.40 9.28
CA VAL A 127 24.03 -12.40 8.38
C VAL A 127 25.52 -12.10 8.22
N GLU A 128 26.36 -12.99 8.71
CA GLU A 128 27.82 -12.90 8.63
C GLU A 128 28.36 -13.99 7.71
N GLU A 129 29.61 -13.87 7.25
CA GLU A 129 30.28 -14.92 6.47
C GLU A 129 30.36 -16.26 7.26
N SER A 130 30.51 -16.17 8.57
CA SER A 130 30.62 -17.32 9.47
C SER A 130 29.29 -17.94 9.89
N GLY A 131 28.16 -17.31 9.55
CA GLY A 131 26.83 -17.78 9.95
C GLY A 131 25.84 -16.66 10.23
N VAL A 132 24.86 -16.93 11.08
CA VAL A 132 23.82 -15.97 11.47
C VAL A 132 23.83 -15.73 12.97
N LYS A 133 23.47 -14.52 13.39
CA LYS A 133 23.18 -14.16 14.79
C LYS A 133 21.88 -13.42 14.85
N SER A 134 21.08 -13.65 15.88
CA SER A 134 19.79 -12.99 16.01
C SER A 134 19.45 -12.60 17.45
N SER A 135 18.43 -11.79 17.59
CA SER A 135 17.83 -11.49 18.90
C SER A 135 17.00 -12.66 19.46
N ILE A 136 16.80 -13.72 18.69
CA ILE A 136 15.94 -14.87 19.00
C ILE A 136 16.67 -16.21 19.01
N ASP A 137 18.00 -16.22 19.06
CA ASP A 137 18.85 -17.42 19.05
C ASP A 137 18.51 -18.44 20.16
N LYS A 138 17.80 -18.02 21.20
CA LYS A 138 17.39 -18.92 22.31
C LYS A 138 16.20 -19.83 21.90
N PHE A 139 15.47 -19.50 20.87
CA PHE A 139 14.26 -20.18 20.46
C PHE A 139 14.41 -20.93 19.14
N TYR A 140 15.41 -20.59 18.33
CA TYR A 140 15.60 -21.09 16.98
C TYR A 140 17.03 -21.62 16.80
N THR A 141 17.15 -22.68 16.01
CA THR A 141 18.44 -23.16 15.54
C THR A 141 19.05 -22.21 14.50
N PRO A 142 20.37 -22.22 14.29
CA PRO A 142 21.01 -21.41 13.26
C PRO A 142 20.43 -21.63 11.86
N ASP A 143 20.03 -22.87 11.52
CA ASP A 143 19.45 -23.21 10.22
C ASP A 143 18.05 -22.58 10.04
N GLU A 144 17.22 -22.57 11.09
CA GLU A 144 15.91 -21.92 11.08
C GLU A 144 16.04 -20.40 10.94
N VAL A 145 16.98 -19.79 11.67
CA VAL A 145 17.28 -18.35 11.55
C VAL A 145 17.80 -18.02 10.14
N ARG A 146 18.66 -18.89 9.58
CA ARG A 146 19.15 -18.74 8.22
C ARG A 146 18.00 -18.81 7.20
N ALA A 147 17.09 -19.76 7.34
CA ALA A 147 15.94 -19.90 6.45
C ALA A 147 15.05 -18.62 6.41
N MET A 148 14.84 -17.99 7.58
CA MET A 148 14.12 -16.70 7.63
C MET A 148 14.90 -15.59 6.91
N ALA A 149 16.22 -15.52 7.11
CA ALA A 149 17.06 -14.53 6.44
C ALA A 149 17.09 -14.73 4.92
N ASP A 150 17.20 -15.96 4.46
CA ASP A 150 17.22 -16.31 3.04
C ASP A 150 15.86 -16.00 2.38
N ARG A 151 14.72 -16.22 3.06
CA ARG A 151 13.38 -15.82 2.60
C ARG A 151 13.28 -14.31 2.39
N CYS A 152 13.96 -13.51 3.21
CA CYS A 152 14.07 -12.05 3.04
C CYS A 152 15.14 -11.65 2.01
N GLY A 153 15.81 -12.59 1.36
CA GLY A 153 16.85 -12.34 0.36
C GLY A 153 18.16 -11.78 0.92
N ALA A 154 18.43 -11.96 2.21
CA ALA A 154 19.62 -11.44 2.88
C ALA A 154 20.89 -12.23 2.50
N LYS A 155 21.97 -11.52 2.36
CA LYS A 155 23.31 -12.05 2.06
C LYS A 155 24.27 -11.75 3.21
N ALA A 156 25.45 -12.38 3.19
CA ALA A 156 26.51 -12.03 4.14
C ALA A 156 26.81 -10.52 4.09
N GLY A 157 26.86 -9.88 5.24
CA GLY A 157 26.97 -8.45 5.40
C GLY A 157 25.62 -7.72 5.61
N ASP A 158 24.47 -8.39 5.45
CA ASP A 158 23.16 -7.80 5.60
C ASP A 158 22.57 -8.01 7.00
N MET A 159 21.58 -7.21 7.33
CA MET A 159 20.74 -7.40 8.51
C MET A 159 19.27 -7.49 8.09
N VAL A 160 18.55 -8.45 8.67
CA VAL A 160 17.11 -8.55 8.51
C VAL A 160 16.44 -7.93 9.73
N PHE A 161 15.44 -7.09 9.47
CA PHE A 161 14.54 -6.52 10.47
C PHE A 161 13.17 -7.13 10.36
N ILE A 162 12.60 -7.58 11.48
CA ILE A 162 11.35 -8.34 11.54
C ILE A 162 10.38 -7.69 12.52
N LEU A 163 9.13 -7.57 12.13
CA LEU A 163 8.01 -7.21 12.98
C LEU A 163 6.91 -8.28 12.88
N CYS A 164 6.02 -8.30 13.86
CA CYS A 164 4.90 -9.24 13.91
C CYS A 164 3.68 -8.65 14.60
N GLY A 165 2.49 -9.15 14.27
CA GLY A 165 1.22 -8.73 14.83
C GLY A 165 0.06 -8.93 13.87
N LYS A 166 -0.92 -8.03 13.84
CA LYS A 166 -2.00 -7.98 12.84
C LYS A 166 -1.43 -7.58 11.48
N LYS A 167 -1.79 -8.28 10.41
CA LYS A 167 -1.15 -8.18 9.07
C LYS A 167 -0.95 -6.73 8.62
N PHE A 168 -1.99 -6.00 8.30
CA PHE A 168 -1.85 -4.66 7.70
C PHE A 168 -1.20 -3.64 8.64
N LYS A 169 -1.48 -3.74 9.95
CA LYS A 169 -0.82 -2.89 10.95
C LYS A 169 0.68 -3.15 10.99
N THR A 170 1.08 -4.41 10.96
CA THR A 170 2.51 -4.80 10.97
C THR A 170 3.22 -4.32 9.71
N LEU A 171 2.58 -4.44 8.55
CA LEU A 171 3.13 -3.96 7.27
C LEU A 171 3.36 -2.44 7.30
N THR A 172 2.39 -1.65 7.78
CA THR A 172 2.54 -0.19 7.93
C THR A 172 3.65 0.18 8.92
N GLN A 173 3.77 -0.54 10.04
CA GLN A 173 4.86 -0.33 11.00
C GLN A 173 6.23 -0.65 10.38
N LEU A 174 6.31 -1.73 9.62
CA LEU A 174 7.55 -2.13 8.95
C LEU A 174 7.93 -1.14 7.83
N CYS A 175 6.94 -0.53 7.15
CA CYS A 175 7.17 0.54 6.18
C CYS A 175 7.87 1.74 6.83
N ALA A 176 7.42 2.18 8.00
CA ALA A 176 8.07 3.27 8.72
C ALA A 176 9.55 2.94 9.03
N LEU A 177 9.83 1.71 9.47
CA LEU A 177 11.19 1.26 9.71
C LEU A 177 12.02 1.20 8.42
N ARG A 178 11.46 0.69 7.32
CA ARG A 178 12.10 0.64 6.02
C ARG A 178 12.55 2.02 5.54
N LEU A 179 11.67 3.01 5.67
CA LEU A 179 11.97 4.41 5.29
C LEU A 179 13.06 5.03 6.18
N GLU A 180 13.04 4.75 7.49
CA GLU A 180 14.06 5.20 8.43
C GLU A 180 15.44 4.61 8.10
N VAL A 181 15.51 3.29 7.88
CA VAL A 181 16.76 2.61 7.50
C VAL A 181 17.26 3.14 6.16
N ALA A 182 16.37 3.32 5.16
CA ALA A 182 16.74 3.89 3.87
C ALA A 182 17.28 5.33 3.99
N GLN A 183 16.74 6.13 4.90
CA GLN A 183 17.23 7.48 5.19
C GLN A 183 18.63 7.43 5.79
N GLN A 184 18.87 6.55 6.77
CA GLN A 184 20.20 6.38 7.40
C GLN A 184 21.26 5.89 6.41
N LEU A 185 20.86 5.09 5.43
CA LEU A 185 21.74 4.59 4.35
C LEU A 185 21.90 5.54 3.17
N GLY A 186 21.21 6.69 3.16
CA GLY A 186 21.25 7.67 2.07
C GLY A 186 20.62 7.16 0.76
N LEU A 187 19.72 6.17 0.83
CA LEU A 187 19.08 5.56 -0.35
C LEU A 187 17.94 6.40 -0.93
N ARG A 188 17.42 7.34 -0.17
CA ARG A 188 16.34 8.25 -0.59
C ARG A 188 16.89 9.45 -1.35
N ASP A 189 17.58 9.20 -2.46
CA ASP A 189 18.19 10.24 -3.30
C ASP A 189 17.10 11.18 -3.87
N PRO A 190 17.12 12.48 -3.57
CA PRO A 190 16.11 13.41 -4.05
C PRO A 190 16.19 13.69 -5.56
N LYS A 191 17.28 13.29 -6.21
CA LYS A 191 17.47 13.45 -7.65
C LYS A 191 16.94 12.27 -8.46
N LYS A 192 16.55 11.17 -7.81
CA LYS A 192 15.96 10.00 -8.45
C LYS A 192 14.44 10.04 -8.32
N PHE A 193 13.77 9.72 -9.41
CA PHE A 193 12.32 9.65 -9.48
C PHE A 193 11.90 8.25 -9.92
N ALA A 194 10.98 7.65 -9.17
CA ALA A 194 10.44 6.32 -9.42
C ALA A 194 8.90 6.39 -9.42
N PRO A 195 8.29 7.03 -10.43
CA PRO A 195 6.84 7.12 -10.53
C PRO A 195 6.21 5.79 -10.92
N LEU A 196 5.01 5.54 -10.39
CA LEU A 196 4.20 4.37 -10.72
C LEU A 196 2.72 4.68 -10.52
N TRP A 197 1.87 3.79 -11.05
CA TRP A 197 0.46 3.75 -10.74
C TRP A 197 0.18 2.66 -9.69
N ILE A 198 -0.59 2.98 -8.67
CA ILE A 198 -1.22 1.99 -7.80
C ILE A 198 -2.65 1.81 -8.32
N VAL A 199 -3.05 0.56 -8.48
CA VAL A 199 -4.34 0.16 -9.05
C VAL A 199 -4.99 -0.94 -8.21
N ASP A 200 -6.20 -1.32 -8.55
CA ASP A 200 -6.90 -2.45 -7.91
C ASP A 200 -7.04 -2.29 -6.40
N PHE A 201 -7.33 -1.07 -5.95
CA PHE A 201 -7.63 -0.81 -4.54
C PHE A 201 -8.84 -1.64 -4.07
N PRO A 202 -8.94 -1.97 -2.78
CA PRO A 202 -10.20 -2.43 -2.22
C PRO A 202 -11.31 -1.39 -2.44
N LEU A 203 -12.50 -1.83 -2.78
CA LEU A 203 -13.66 -0.94 -2.92
C LEU A 203 -14.17 -0.49 -1.55
N PHE A 204 -14.09 -1.42 -0.59
CA PHE A 204 -14.58 -1.24 0.78
C PHE A 204 -13.47 -1.51 1.79
N GLU A 205 -13.51 -0.78 2.88
CA GLU A 205 -12.70 -0.98 4.07
C GLU A 205 -13.58 -1.34 5.25
N TRP A 206 -13.23 -2.41 5.99
CA TRP A 206 -13.93 -2.81 7.20
C TRP A 206 -13.39 -2.07 8.41
N ASP A 207 -14.27 -1.49 9.19
CA ASP A 207 -13.95 -0.84 10.46
C ASP A 207 -14.34 -1.73 11.64
N ASP A 208 -13.33 -2.17 12.40
CA ASP A 208 -13.51 -3.02 13.57
C ASP A 208 -14.26 -2.30 14.71
N GLU A 209 -14.22 -0.97 14.81
CA GLU A 209 -14.86 -0.21 15.87
C GLU A 209 -16.36 -0.05 15.62
N THR A 210 -16.72 0.32 14.40
CA THR A 210 -18.12 0.53 14.00
C THR A 210 -18.79 -0.72 13.44
N GLN A 211 -18.04 -1.80 13.20
CA GLN A 211 -18.51 -3.07 12.66
C GLN A 211 -19.27 -2.91 11.34
N ARG A 212 -18.74 -2.10 10.43
CA ARG A 212 -19.34 -1.84 9.11
C ARG A 212 -18.28 -1.54 8.04
N TYR A 213 -18.72 -1.61 6.80
CA TYR A 213 -17.91 -1.19 5.65
C TYR A 213 -17.99 0.31 5.39
N TYR A 214 -16.87 0.88 4.98
CA TYR A 214 -16.75 2.23 4.42
C TYR A 214 -16.22 2.13 3.00
N ALA A 215 -16.51 3.14 2.15
CA ALA A 215 -15.86 3.24 0.87
C ALA A 215 -14.40 3.67 1.09
N MET A 216 -13.45 2.94 0.51
CA MET A 216 -12.04 3.26 0.67
C MET A 216 -11.68 4.61 0.01
N HIS A 217 -12.26 4.92 -1.15
CA HIS A 217 -12.09 6.21 -1.83
C HIS A 217 -13.37 7.02 -1.79
N HIS A 218 -14.36 6.64 -2.59
CA HIS A 218 -15.60 7.38 -2.72
C HIS A 218 -16.79 6.46 -3.02
N PRO A 219 -17.99 6.72 -2.48
CA PRO A 219 -19.18 5.87 -2.70
C PRO A 219 -19.61 5.72 -4.17
N PHE A 220 -19.13 6.56 -5.07
CA PHE A 220 -19.41 6.50 -6.51
C PHE A 220 -18.31 5.81 -7.33
N THR A 221 -17.27 5.31 -6.70
CA THR A 221 -16.22 4.54 -7.38
C THR A 221 -16.78 3.21 -7.87
N SER A 222 -16.56 2.91 -9.15
CA SER A 222 -17.04 1.67 -9.75
C SER A 222 -16.20 0.48 -9.30
N PRO A 223 -16.85 -0.66 -8.98
CA PRO A 223 -16.13 -1.92 -8.78
C PRO A 223 -15.55 -2.43 -10.10
N LYS A 224 -14.55 -3.30 -10.01
CA LYS A 224 -14.15 -4.16 -11.12
C LYS A 224 -15.33 -5.04 -11.52
N LEU A 225 -15.59 -5.18 -12.82
CA LEU A 225 -16.77 -5.89 -13.32
C LEU A 225 -16.83 -7.35 -12.87
N GLU A 226 -15.68 -8.01 -12.86
CA GLU A 226 -15.53 -9.39 -12.41
C GLU A 226 -15.79 -9.60 -10.92
N ASP A 227 -15.69 -8.55 -10.11
CA ASP A 227 -15.86 -8.61 -8.65
C ASP A 227 -17.27 -8.22 -8.19
N VAL A 228 -18.13 -7.69 -9.07
CA VAL A 228 -19.51 -7.27 -8.75
C VAL A 228 -20.32 -8.38 -8.09
N GLN A 229 -20.08 -9.62 -8.46
CA GLN A 229 -20.74 -10.80 -7.88
C GLN A 229 -20.48 -11.00 -6.38
N TYR A 230 -19.41 -10.40 -5.84
CA TYR A 230 -19.02 -10.55 -4.43
C TYR A 230 -19.57 -9.45 -3.53
N ILE A 231 -20.20 -8.42 -4.08
CA ILE A 231 -20.67 -7.26 -3.29
C ILE A 231 -21.58 -7.67 -2.12
N ASP A 232 -22.44 -8.68 -2.31
CA ASP A 232 -23.35 -9.15 -1.25
C ASP A 232 -22.74 -10.19 -0.34
N SER A 233 -21.86 -11.04 -0.87
CA SER A 233 -21.36 -12.21 -0.16
C SER A 233 -20.04 -11.98 0.55
N ASP A 234 -19.18 -11.15 -0.03
CA ASP A 234 -17.83 -10.85 0.47
C ASP A 234 -17.36 -9.46 0.00
N PRO A 235 -17.94 -8.38 0.54
CA PRO A 235 -17.60 -7.01 0.13
C PRO A 235 -16.12 -6.68 0.26
N GLY A 236 -15.43 -7.26 1.23
CA GLY A 236 -13.99 -7.05 1.45
C GLY A 236 -13.09 -7.54 0.33
N ARG A 237 -13.62 -8.40 -0.57
CA ARG A 237 -12.90 -8.92 -1.72
C ARG A 237 -13.02 -8.04 -2.97
N VAL A 238 -13.99 -7.14 -2.99
CA VAL A 238 -14.31 -6.35 -4.19
C VAL A 238 -13.24 -5.28 -4.43
N ARG A 239 -12.64 -5.29 -5.63
CA ARG A 239 -11.67 -4.27 -6.05
C ARG A 239 -12.37 -3.13 -6.78
N ALA A 240 -11.79 -1.96 -6.65
CA ALA A 240 -12.22 -0.72 -7.27
C ALA A 240 -11.51 -0.44 -8.60
N ASN A 241 -12.17 0.25 -9.50
CA ASN A 241 -11.56 0.97 -10.61
C ASN A 241 -11.05 2.34 -10.11
N ALA A 242 -10.14 2.30 -9.15
CA ALA A 242 -9.45 3.45 -8.58
C ALA A 242 -7.95 3.31 -8.82
N TYR A 243 -7.29 4.44 -8.93
CA TYR A 243 -5.87 4.50 -9.25
C TYR A 243 -5.23 5.75 -8.67
N ASP A 244 -4.00 5.60 -8.14
CA ASP A 244 -3.19 6.70 -7.65
C ASP A 244 -1.88 6.78 -8.42
N PHE A 245 -1.48 7.99 -8.77
CA PHE A 245 -0.17 8.28 -9.32
C PHE A 245 0.77 8.61 -8.18
N VAL A 246 1.76 7.75 -7.97
CA VAL A 246 2.68 7.81 -6.83
C VAL A 246 4.10 8.04 -7.31
N CYS A 247 4.83 8.92 -6.64
CA CYS A 247 6.25 9.14 -6.90
C CYS A 247 7.01 9.27 -5.58
N ASN A 248 8.05 8.45 -5.40
CA ASN A 248 8.98 8.55 -4.26
C ASN A 248 8.31 8.52 -2.87
N GLY A 249 7.24 7.76 -2.71
CA GLY A 249 6.54 7.67 -1.43
C GLY A 249 5.45 8.73 -1.22
N THR A 250 5.10 9.48 -2.26
CA THR A 250 4.07 10.51 -2.21
C THR A 250 3.06 10.29 -3.32
N GLU A 251 1.79 10.34 -2.99
CA GLU A 251 0.70 10.44 -3.95
C GLU A 251 0.69 11.85 -4.55
N ILE A 252 0.77 11.96 -5.87
CA ILE A 252 0.78 13.22 -6.60
C ILE A 252 -0.45 13.42 -7.47
N GLY A 253 -1.31 12.43 -7.56
CA GLY A 253 -2.61 12.49 -8.22
C GLY A 253 -3.33 11.17 -8.07
N GLY A 254 -4.63 11.17 -8.29
CA GLY A 254 -5.45 9.96 -8.22
C GLY A 254 -6.80 10.18 -8.85
N GLY A 255 -7.53 9.08 -9.04
CA GLY A 255 -8.85 9.14 -9.63
C GLY A 255 -9.57 7.79 -9.61
N SER A 256 -10.77 7.79 -10.18
CA SER A 256 -11.54 6.55 -10.30
C SER A 256 -12.54 6.63 -11.45
N ILE A 257 -12.92 5.47 -11.96
CA ILE A 257 -14.07 5.32 -12.83
C ILE A 257 -15.32 5.37 -11.97
N ARG A 258 -16.31 6.16 -12.37
CA ARG A 258 -17.55 6.34 -11.63
C ARG A 258 -18.60 5.29 -12.03
N ILE A 259 -19.46 4.92 -11.07
CA ILE A 259 -20.63 4.10 -11.34
C ILE A 259 -21.62 4.91 -12.19
N HIS A 260 -22.10 4.32 -13.28
CA HIS A 260 -23.14 4.88 -14.14
C HIS A 260 -24.44 4.06 -14.14
N ASP A 261 -24.43 2.87 -13.50
CA ASP A 261 -25.62 2.04 -13.33
C ASP A 261 -26.29 2.35 -11.99
N SER A 262 -27.56 2.80 -12.05
CA SER A 262 -28.30 3.20 -10.85
C SER A 262 -28.59 2.06 -9.88
N LYS A 263 -28.71 0.81 -10.39
CA LYS A 263 -28.95 -0.37 -9.54
C LYS A 263 -27.68 -0.73 -8.78
N LEU A 264 -26.53 -0.67 -9.46
CA LEU A 264 -25.24 -0.89 -8.84
C LEU A 264 -24.95 0.19 -7.79
N GLN A 265 -25.29 1.46 -8.08
CA GLN A 265 -25.12 2.55 -7.11
C GLN A 265 -25.99 2.37 -5.86
N ALA A 266 -27.26 1.94 -6.05
CA ALA A 266 -28.14 1.65 -4.92
C ALA A 266 -27.58 0.52 -4.03
N LYS A 267 -27.03 -0.53 -4.64
CA LYS A 267 -26.39 -1.64 -3.95
C LYS A 267 -25.15 -1.22 -3.18
N MET A 268 -24.33 -0.34 -3.73
CA MET A 268 -23.19 0.26 -3.02
C MET A 268 -23.63 1.00 -1.76
N PHE A 269 -24.68 1.80 -1.84
CA PHE A 269 -25.22 2.52 -0.68
C PHE A 269 -25.75 1.57 0.40
N GLU A 270 -26.41 0.48 0.01
CA GLU A 270 -26.87 -0.56 0.93
C GLU A 270 -25.71 -1.18 1.74
N VAL A 271 -24.63 -1.59 1.06
CA VAL A 271 -23.44 -2.15 1.74
C VAL A 271 -22.80 -1.14 2.69
N LEU A 272 -22.82 0.14 2.34
CA LEU A 272 -22.31 1.23 3.18
C LEU A 272 -23.26 1.61 4.32
N GLY A 273 -24.45 0.96 4.41
CA GLY A 273 -25.42 1.18 5.46
C GLY A 273 -26.28 2.44 5.31
N PHE A 274 -26.39 3.00 4.10
CA PHE A 274 -27.32 4.11 3.82
C PHE A 274 -28.70 3.59 3.48
N THR A 275 -29.73 4.21 4.04
CA THR A 275 -31.10 4.00 3.55
C THR A 275 -31.28 4.72 2.20
N ALA A 276 -32.31 4.30 1.45
CA ALA A 276 -32.63 4.95 0.18
C ALA A 276 -32.92 6.46 0.34
N GLU A 277 -33.61 6.83 1.44
CA GLU A 277 -33.91 8.22 1.76
C GLU A 277 -32.64 9.02 2.10
N GLU A 278 -31.73 8.44 2.92
CA GLU A 278 -30.46 9.08 3.27
C GLU A 278 -29.57 9.27 2.04
N ALA A 279 -29.48 8.26 1.18
CA ALA A 279 -28.74 8.32 -0.06
C ALA A 279 -29.29 9.43 -0.97
N GLN A 280 -30.61 9.52 -1.08
CA GLN A 280 -31.28 10.54 -1.87
C GLN A 280 -31.01 11.95 -1.33
N VAL A 281 -31.11 12.16 -0.02
CA VAL A 281 -30.89 13.50 0.59
C VAL A 281 -29.43 13.92 0.52
N ARG A 282 -28.49 13.02 0.81
CA ARG A 282 -27.06 13.36 0.87
C ARG A 282 -26.39 13.47 -0.49
N PHE A 283 -26.88 12.74 -1.49
CA PHE A 283 -26.20 12.59 -2.79
C PHE A 283 -27.05 13.05 -3.99
N LEU A 284 -28.17 13.74 -3.76
CA LEU A 284 -29.11 14.20 -4.81
C LEU A 284 -28.42 15.01 -5.91
N SER A 285 -27.48 15.87 -5.54
CA SER A 285 -26.72 16.69 -6.49
C SER A 285 -25.78 15.85 -7.37
N LEU A 286 -25.21 14.79 -6.81
CA LEU A 286 -24.24 13.94 -7.51
C LEU A 286 -24.91 12.87 -8.37
N ILE A 287 -26.09 12.36 -7.97
CA ILE A 287 -26.91 11.47 -8.79
C ILE A 287 -27.35 12.19 -10.08
N HIS A 288 -27.64 13.49 -9.99
CA HIS A 288 -27.99 14.30 -11.17
C HIS A 288 -26.79 14.62 -12.08
N ILE A 289 -25.55 14.63 -11.56
CA ILE A 289 -24.33 14.85 -12.35
C ILE A 289 -23.92 13.58 -13.09
N SER A 290 -24.12 12.41 -12.49
CA SER A 290 -23.77 11.11 -13.09
C SER A 290 -24.83 10.57 -14.06
N GLU A 291 -26.05 11.12 -14.08
CA GLU A 291 -27.01 10.77 -15.12
C GLU A 291 -26.65 11.48 -16.44
N PRO A 292 -26.55 10.74 -17.56
CA PRO A 292 -26.38 11.37 -18.85
C PRO A 292 -27.59 12.28 -19.10
N THR A 293 -27.30 13.55 -19.24
CA THR A 293 -28.35 14.55 -19.58
C THR A 293 -29.05 14.10 -20.85
N ARG A 294 -30.23 13.50 -20.74
CA ARG A 294 -31.09 13.29 -21.90
C ARG A 294 -31.38 14.69 -22.48
N ARG A 295 -30.74 15.03 -23.58
CA ARG A 295 -31.19 16.15 -24.39
C ARG A 295 -32.68 15.90 -24.68
N ARG A 296 -33.54 16.63 -24.01
CA ARG A 296 -34.93 16.76 -24.46
C ARG A 296 -34.82 17.38 -25.83
N GLY A 297 -35.16 16.61 -26.86
CA GLY A 297 -35.27 17.13 -28.20
C GLY A 297 -36.27 18.28 -28.16
N ILE A 298 -35.82 19.42 -28.60
CA ILE A 298 -36.73 20.52 -28.93
C ILE A 298 -37.46 20.05 -30.18
N SER A 299 -38.74 19.71 -30.02
CA SER A 299 -39.69 19.55 -31.13
C SER A 299 -40.10 20.90 -31.64
#